data_ffa4c879db9c3dd1a7427dfc95c9f625
#
_entry.id   ffa4c879db9c3dd1a7427dfc95c9f625
#
_cell.length_a   1.000
_cell.length_b   1.000
_cell.length_c   1.000
_cell.angle_alpha   90.00
_cell.angle_beta   90.00
_cell.angle_gamma   90.00
#
_symmetry.space_group_name_H-M   'P 1'
#
loop_
_entity.id
_entity.type
_entity.pdbx_description
1 polymer ?
#
loop_
_entity_poly.entity_id
_entity_poly.type
_entity_poly.pdbx_seq_one_letter_code
_entity_poly.pdbx_strand_id
1 'polypeptide(L)'
;WISDQHWYIRGQCTQSSAYMLRANAFLADLAARLGENSQPYADAAANIREAIQQTLWMPRAGVFAEYKDTLGVQLLHPEPELPTLYHAAEFGAADPLQIYQMLFWVDTHLRTETTPGGGRLYWSSNWFPNMGRKPTHSTYELAYAEELNFALTNYLAGRADEAYAIIRACLAGIFNGPTPGGLSCHAHTDGRQRANDEFADAISMWGRAIVEGLFGIVPKRPDGIIELSPQFPSNWNEASIASPHFTYAWHRNNGHVRIEWTASADTVVKLRLPVHAAEILKATVDGDDIAHNVEKGLGLTWVLLSTPRTRQGVIDLSYVPREAAVPGTVTVTQGE
;
A
#
# COMPACT_ATOMS: atom_id res chain seq x y z
N TRP A 1 9.36 12.24 -10.15
CA TRP A 1 8.53 13.30 -9.53
C TRP A 1 9.35 14.19 -8.63
N ILE A 2 10.11 13.62 -7.76
CA ILE A 2 11.07 14.30 -6.87
C ILE A 2 12.02 15.18 -7.67
N SER A 3 12.23 14.87 -8.93
CA SER A 3 13.03 15.64 -9.89
C SER A 3 12.64 17.11 -10.02
N ASP A 4 11.45 17.50 -9.62
CA ASP A 4 10.99 18.87 -9.72
C ASP A 4 11.81 19.85 -8.85
N GLN A 5 12.55 19.35 -7.89
CA GLN A 5 13.34 20.17 -6.98
C GLN A 5 14.83 20.28 -7.35
N HIS A 6 15.36 19.45 -8.20
CA HIS A 6 16.69 19.53 -8.84
C HIS A 6 17.95 19.61 -7.98
N TRP A 7 17.86 19.69 -6.68
CA TRP A 7 19.05 19.87 -5.82
C TRP A 7 19.77 18.57 -5.46
N TYR A 8 19.11 17.43 -5.60
CA TYR A 8 19.69 16.12 -5.30
C TYR A 8 19.98 15.28 -6.55
N ILE A 9 20.22 15.91 -7.67
CA ILE A 9 20.52 15.26 -8.97
C ILE A 9 21.72 14.30 -8.89
N ARG A 10 22.51 14.35 -7.81
CA ARG A 10 23.74 13.56 -7.67
C ARG A 10 23.75 12.63 -6.46
N GLY A 11 22.59 12.25 -5.98
CA GLY A 11 22.48 11.37 -4.82
C GLY A 11 22.11 9.94 -5.17
N GLN A 12 22.26 9.04 -4.22
CA GLN A 12 21.64 7.71 -4.21
C GLN A 12 20.25 7.87 -3.63
N CYS A 13 19.26 7.93 -4.49
CA CYS A 13 17.86 8.19 -4.13
C CYS A 13 17.13 6.88 -3.82
N THR A 14 16.40 6.82 -2.71
CA THR A 14 15.63 5.64 -2.31
C THR A 14 14.55 5.30 -3.33
N GLN A 15 13.77 6.29 -3.78
CA GLN A 15 12.70 6.07 -4.75
C GLN A 15 13.22 5.47 -6.05
N SER A 16 14.21 6.10 -6.69
CA SER A 16 14.77 5.62 -7.96
C SER A 16 15.41 4.24 -7.83
N SER A 17 16.05 3.97 -6.68
CA SER A 17 16.62 2.65 -6.40
C SER A 17 15.53 1.59 -6.22
N ALA A 18 14.41 1.92 -5.60
CA ALA A 18 13.25 1.03 -5.47
C ALA A 18 12.63 0.71 -6.84
N TYR A 19 12.54 1.69 -7.76
CA TYR A 19 12.13 1.44 -9.14
C TYR A 19 13.08 0.47 -9.85
N MET A 20 14.39 0.65 -9.70
CA MET A 20 15.39 -0.25 -10.30
C MET A 20 15.30 -1.66 -9.73
N LEU A 21 15.07 -1.78 -8.42
CA LEU A 21 14.79 -3.07 -7.77
C LEU A 21 13.58 -3.75 -8.42
N ARG A 22 12.46 -3.04 -8.52
CA ARG A 22 11.21 -3.56 -9.11
C ARG A 22 11.39 -3.94 -10.57
N ALA A 23 12.07 -3.10 -11.36
CA ALA A 23 12.33 -3.38 -12.77
C ALA A 23 13.14 -4.67 -12.96
N ASN A 24 14.21 -4.85 -12.21
CA ASN A 24 15.01 -6.07 -12.29
C ASN A 24 14.24 -7.32 -11.81
N ALA A 25 13.46 -7.22 -10.73
CA ALA A 25 12.61 -8.32 -10.30
C ALA A 25 11.57 -8.71 -11.37
N PHE A 26 10.97 -7.73 -12.05
CA PHE A 26 10.07 -7.97 -13.17
C PHE A 26 10.77 -8.60 -14.37
N LEU A 27 11.96 -8.13 -14.72
CA LEU A 27 12.76 -8.71 -15.82
C LEU A 27 13.18 -10.15 -15.51
N ALA A 28 13.48 -10.47 -14.26
CA ALA A 28 13.77 -11.85 -13.85
C ALA A 28 12.56 -12.77 -14.08
N ASP A 29 11.36 -12.34 -13.65
CA ASP A 29 10.12 -13.11 -13.90
C ASP A 29 9.84 -13.25 -15.40
N LEU A 30 9.98 -12.18 -16.16
CA LEU A 30 9.75 -12.19 -17.60
C LEU A 30 10.75 -13.11 -18.35
N ALA A 31 12.04 -13.04 -18.04
CA ALA A 31 13.06 -13.90 -18.61
C ALA A 31 12.77 -15.38 -18.33
N ALA A 32 12.41 -15.70 -17.07
CA ALA A 32 12.05 -17.07 -16.69
C ALA A 32 10.83 -17.58 -17.52
N ARG A 33 9.81 -16.75 -17.73
CA ARG A 33 8.63 -17.10 -18.54
C ARG A 33 8.94 -17.31 -20.01
N LEU A 34 9.93 -16.61 -20.53
CA LEU A 34 10.41 -16.74 -21.91
C LEU A 34 11.43 -17.87 -22.11
N GLY A 35 11.82 -18.57 -21.03
CA GLY A 35 12.87 -19.60 -21.08
C GLY A 35 14.28 -19.03 -21.19
N GLU A 36 14.46 -17.75 -20.91
CA GLU A 36 15.74 -17.05 -20.93
C GLU A 36 16.41 -17.10 -19.54
N ASN A 37 17.70 -16.75 -19.48
CA ASN A 37 18.45 -16.71 -18.22
C ASN A 37 17.98 -15.55 -17.35
N SER A 38 17.23 -15.86 -16.29
CA SER A 38 16.70 -14.90 -15.30
C SER A 38 17.71 -14.46 -14.23
N GLN A 39 18.79 -15.22 -14.04
CA GLN A 39 19.70 -15.05 -12.90
C GLN A 39 20.37 -13.66 -12.83
N PRO A 40 20.86 -13.07 -13.93
CA PRO A 40 21.48 -11.74 -13.85
C PRO A 40 20.55 -10.66 -13.32
N TYR A 41 19.26 -10.73 -13.65
CA TYR A 41 18.25 -9.79 -13.18
C TYR A 41 17.87 -10.04 -11.72
N ALA A 42 17.77 -11.32 -11.33
CA ALA A 42 17.50 -11.69 -9.93
C ALA A 42 18.64 -11.24 -9.01
N ASP A 43 19.89 -11.45 -9.42
CA ASP A 43 21.08 -11.01 -8.69
C ASP A 43 21.12 -9.46 -8.60
N ALA A 44 20.83 -8.76 -9.68
CA ALA A 44 20.75 -7.31 -9.68
C ALA A 44 19.68 -6.79 -8.71
N ALA A 45 18.48 -7.41 -8.71
CA ALA A 45 17.41 -7.05 -7.78
C ALA A 45 17.83 -7.28 -6.31
N ALA A 46 18.46 -8.41 -6.01
CA ALA A 46 18.95 -8.73 -4.66
C ALA A 46 20.01 -7.72 -4.20
N ASN A 47 21.01 -7.43 -5.04
CA ASN A 47 22.08 -6.49 -4.74
C ASN A 47 21.56 -5.08 -4.52
N ILE A 48 20.58 -4.63 -5.33
CA ILE A 48 19.95 -3.30 -5.16
C ILE A 48 19.20 -3.24 -3.83
N ARG A 49 18.43 -4.27 -3.49
CA ARG A 49 17.71 -4.32 -2.19
C ARG A 49 18.69 -4.22 -1.03
N GLU A 50 19.76 -5.00 -1.05
CA GLU A 50 20.78 -4.97 -0.01
C GLU A 50 21.43 -3.59 0.09
N ALA A 51 21.79 -2.97 -1.02
CA ALA A 51 22.39 -1.64 -1.06
C ALA A 51 21.45 -0.56 -0.49
N ILE A 52 20.15 -0.62 -0.81
CA ILE A 52 19.13 0.27 -0.24
C ILE A 52 19.08 0.11 1.28
N GLN A 53 19.05 -1.12 1.77
CA GLN A 53 18.99 -1.42 3.20
C GLN A 53 20.23 -0.94 3.95
N GLN A 54 21.42 -1.16 3.39
CA GLN A 54 22.69 -0.79 4.03
C GLN A 54 22.97 0.71 3.98
N THR A 55 22.46 1.40 2.96
CA THR A 55 22.87 2.79 2.67
C THR A 55 21.81 3.81 3.08
N LEU A 56 20.52 3.47 2.93
CA LEU A 56 19.43 4.43 3.01
C LEU A 56 18.45 4.15 4.16
N TRP A 57 18.41 2.95 4.72
CA TRP A 57 17.59 2.68 5.90
C TRP A 57 18.16 3.37 7.15
N MET A 58 17.32 4.09 7.87
CA MET A 58 17.67 4.80 9.11
C MET A 58 17.00 4.09 10.30
N PRO A 59 17.62 3.08 10.91
CA PRO A 59 16.95 2.21 11.90
C PRO A 59 16.48 2.95 13.17
N ARG A 60 17.15 4.04 13.56
CA ARG A 60 16.71 4.85 14.70
C ARG A 60 15.51 5.72 14.41
N ALA A 61 15.32 6.13 13.17
CA ALA A 61 14.16 6.88 12.71
C ALA A 61 13.01 5.96 12.26
N GLY A 62 13.29 4.71 11.92
CA GLY A 62 12.32 3.76 11.39
C GLY A 62 11.83 4.10 9.98
N VAL A 63 12.68 4.73 9.17
CA VAL A 63 12.31 5.22 7.84
C VAL A 63 13.52 5.21 6.91
N PHE A 64 13.29 5.14 5.60
CA PHE A 64 14.34 5.35 4.62
C PHE A 64 14.65 6.84 4.47
N ALA A 65 15.93 7.17 4.27
CA ALA A 65 16.34 8.50 3.86
C ALA A 65 15.77 8.82 2.47
N GLU A 66 15.56 10.09 2.18
CA GLU A 66 15.20 10.54 0.84
C GLU A 66 16.30 10.17 -0.15
N TYR A 67 17.52 10.57 0.16
CA TYR A 67 18.72 10.24 -0.62
C TYR A 67 19.98 10.38 0.23
N LYS A 68 21.10 9.90 -0.32
CA LYS A 68 22.46 10.11 0.21
C LYS A 68 23.32 10.75 -0.86
N ASP A 69 24.06 11.80 -0.51
CA ASP A 69 25.01 12.44 -1.42
C ASP A 69 26.09 11.45 -1.86
N THR A 70 26.48 11.51 -3.13
CA THR A 70 27.60 10.72 -3.65
C THR A 70 28.92 11.48 -3.60
N LEU A 71 28.88 12.80 -3.37
CA LEU A 71 30.02 13.68 -3.33
C LEU A 71 30.15 14.37 -1.97
N GLY A 72 31.31 14.94 -1.70
CA GLY A 72 31.62 15.70 -0.49
C GLY A 72 31.54 14.82 0.76
N VAL A 73 30.87 15.28 1.79
CA VAL A 73 30.70 14.57 3.07
C VAL A 73 29.70 13.45 3.04
N GLN A 74 29.06 13.20 1.90
CA GLN A 74 28.09 12.12 1.70
C GLN A 74 26.94 12.11 2.72
N LEU A 75 26.34 13.27 2.94
CA LEU A 75 25.23 13.41 3.88
C LEU A 75 24.05 12.52 3.51
N LEU A 76 23.45 11.97 4.53
CA LEU A 76 22.17 11.27 4.45
C LEU A 76 21.06 12.28 4.73
N HIS A 77 20.09 12.40 3.81
CA HIS A 77 18.98 13.35 3.93
C HIS A 77 17.78 12.66 4.58
N PRO A 78 17.45 12.97 5.86
CA PRO A 78 16.60 12.14 6.70
C PRO A 78 15.09 12.45 6.58
N GLU A 79 14.71 13.39 5.73
CA GLU A 79 13.32 13.82 5.56
C GLU A 79 12.75 13.27 4.24
N PRO A 80 12.23 12.02 4.22
CA PRO A 80 11.66 11.45 3.01
C PRO A 80 10.30 12.07 2.66
N GLU A 81 10.01 12.06 1.38
CA GLU A 81 8.68 12.35 0.84
C GLU A 81 7.81 11.10 0.83
N LEU A 82 6.48 11.25 0.79
CA LEU A 82 5.55 10.12 0.62
C LEU A 82 5.92 9.21 -0.55
N PRO A 83 6.28 9.74 -1.75
CA PRO A 83 6.72 8.93 -2.88
C PRO A 83 7.89 8.00 -2.57
N THR A 84 8.84 8.45 -1.80
CA THR A 84 9.98 7.62 -1.37
C THR A 84 9.51 6.44 -0.53
N LEU A 85 8.57 6.65 0.39
CA LEU A 85 8.11 5.64 1.33
C LEU A 85 7.19 4.61 0.67
N TYR A 86 6.18 5.05 -0.08
CA TYR A 86 5.27 4.09 -0.68
C TYR A 86 5.94 3.27 -1.79
N HIS A 87 6.90 3.82 -2.55
CA HIS A 87 7.65 3.02 -3.51
C HIS A 87 8.61 2.04 -2.85
N ALA A 88 9.25 2.41 -1.73
CA ALA A 88 10.07 1.47 -0.97
C ALA A 88 9.24 0.29 -0.45
N ALA A 89 8.01 0.55 0.00
CA ALA A 89 7.09 -0.48 0.45
C ALA A 89 6.59 -1.36 -0.70
N GLU A 90 6.04 -0.75 -1.74
CA GLU A 90 5.40 -1.46 -2.86
C GLU A 90 6.39 -2.29 -3.68
N PHE A 91 7.60 -1.77 -3.87
CA PHE A 91 8.60 -2.41 -4.73
C PHE A 91 9.51 -3.39 -3.97
N GLY A 92 9.20 -3.64 -2.69
CA GLY A 92 9.85 -4.67 -1.90
C GLY A 92 11.25 -4.29 -1.41
N ALA A 93 11.55 -3.00 -1.32
CA ALA A 93 12.74 -2.52 -0.62
C ALA A 93 12.57 -2.64 0.91
N ALA A 94 11.37 -2.40 1.42
CA ALA A 94 11.02 -2.53 2.83
C ALA A 94 10.46 -3.92 3.16
N ASP A 95 10.79 -4.45 4.33
CA ASP A 95 10.12 -5.60 4.92
C ASP A 95 8.81 -5.18 5.65
N PRO A 96 7.95 -6.15 6.06
CA PRO A 96 6.68 -5.82 6.72
C PRO A 96 6.82 -4.98 8.01
N LEU A 97 7.87 -5.17 8.80
CA LEU A 97 8.11 -4.38 10.01
C LEU A 97 8.54 -2.96 9.64
N GLN A 98 9.42 -2.84 8.66
CA GLN A 98 9.86 -1.53 8.14
C GLN A 98 8.70 -0.74 7.55
N ILE A 99 7.77 -1.39 6.83
CA ILE A 99 6.54 -0.73 6.34
C ILE A 99 5.75 -0.14 7.52
N TYR A 100 5.60 -0.89 8.59
CA TYR A 100 4.90 -0.41 9.79
C TYR A 100 5.62 0.76 10.47
N GLN A 101 6.94 0.71 10.56
CA GLN A 101 7.75 1.79 11.10
C GLN A 101 7.65 3.06 10.25
N MET A 102 7.68 2.92 8.92
CA MET A 102 7.48 4.04 8.00
C MET A 102 6.09 4.68 8.15
N LEU A 103 5.05 3.87 8.26
CA LEU A 103 3.68 4.37 8.49
C LEU A 103 3.57 5.11 9.82
N PHE A 104 4.18 4.59 10.88
CA PHE A 104 4.25 5.27 12.17
C PHE A 104 5.02 6.60 12.07
N TRP A 105 6.12 6.62 11.32
CA TRP A 105 6.87 7.85 11.08
C TRP A 105 6.00 8.89 10.35
N VAL A 106 5.28 8.50 9.31
CA VAL A 106 4.36 9.40 8.59
C VAL A 106 3.29 9.95 9.53
N ASP A 107 2.62 9.09 10.29
CA ASP A 107 1.55 9.49 11.21
C ASP A 107 2.02 10.48 12.29
N THR A 108 3.30 10.44 12.66
CA THR A 108 3.87 11.26 13.75
C THR A 108 4.69 12.46 13.29
N HIS A 109 5.15 12.47 12.04
CA HIS A 109 6.07 13.50 11.54
C HIS A 109 5.46 14.36 10.43
N LEU A 110 4.66 13.78 9.52
CA LEU A 110 4.06 14.57 8.47
C LEU A 110 2.82 15.31 8.95
N ARG A 111 2.66 16.52 8.48
CA ARG A 111 1.43 17.28 8.71
C ARG A 111 0.26 16.58 8.06
N THR A 112 -0.87 16.54 8.77
CA THR A 112 -2.13 15.98 8.27
C THR A 112 -3.24 17.00 8.29
N GLU A 113 -4.21 16.81 7.38
CA GLU A 113 -5.46 17.58 7.34
C GLU A 113 -6.63 16.61 7.46
N THR A 114 -7.64 17.01 8.24
CA THR A 114 -8.91 16.27 8.31
C THR A 114 -9.93 16.96 7.44
N THR A 115 -10.44 16.26 6.43
CA THR A 115 -11.44 16.80 5.52
C THR A 115 -12.85 16.71 6.10
N PRO A 116 -13.79 17.52 5.64
CA PRO A 116 -15.20 17.36 5.97
C PRO A 116 -15.67 15.94 5.66
N GLY A 117 -16.38 15.32 6.59
CA GLY A 117 -16.79 13.91 6.48
C GLY A 117 -15.80 12.90 7.04
N GLY A 118 -14.70 13.34 7.67
CA GLY A 118 -13.76 12.49 8.40
C GLY A 118 -12.72 11.77 7.52
N GLY A 119 -12.46 12.27 6.31
CA GLY A 119 -11.32 11.82 5.52
C GLY A 119 -10.01 12.45 6.02
N ARG A 120 -8.88 11.87 5.66
CA ARG A 120 -7.54 12.33 6.05
C ARG A 120 -6.67 12.51 4.82
N LEU A 121 -5.91 13.61 4.78
CA LEU A 121 -4.86 13.88 3.80
C LEU A 121 -3.54 14.15 4.51
N TYR A 122 -2.43 13.81 3.87
CA TYR A 122 -1.07 13.99 4.35
C TYR A 122 -0.33 14.97 3.44
N TRP A 123 0.38 15.90 4.04
CA TRP A 123 1.36 16.69 3.27
C TRP A 123 2.45 15.75 2.76
N SER A 124 2.80 15.89 1.49
CA SER A 124 3.75 14.97 0.84
C SER A 124 5.14 14.95 1.46
N SER A 125 5.52 16.01 2.19
CA SER A 125 6.78 16.09 2.94
C SER A 125 6.74 17.19 4.02
N ASN A 126 7.81 17.28 4.83
CA ASN A 126 8.10 18.42 5.69
C ASN A 126 9.04 19.44 5.05
N TRP A 127 9.35 19.31 3.79
CA TRP A 127 10.26 20.21 3.09
C TRP A 127 9.66 21.60 2.98
N PHE A 128 10.13 22.49 3.83
CA PHE A 128 9.58 23.83 3.92
C PHE A 128 9.98 24.68 2.71
N PRO A 129 9.06 25.50 2.17
CA PRO A 129 9.35 26.39 1.02
C PRO A 129 10.31 27.54 1.34
N ASN A 130 11.06 27.44 2.42
CA ASN A 130 11.94 28.50 2.96
C ASN A 130 13.15 28.86 2.08
N MET A 131 13.30 28.24 0.93
CA MET A 131 14.36 28.58 -0.02
C MET A 131 13.95 29.65 -1.03
N GLY A 132 12.90 30.44 -0.74
CA GLY A 132 12.47 31.54 -1.61
C GLY A 132 11.78 31.09 -2.92
N ARG A 133 11.46 29.82 -3.05
CA ARG A 133 10.69 29.27 -4.17
C ARG A 133 9.32 28.79 -3.69
N LYS A 134 8.32 28.99 -4.53
CA LYS A 134 7.00 28.38 -4.28
C LYS A 134 7.16 26.87 -4.21
N PRO A 135 6.47 26.17 -3.29
CA PRO A 135 6.33 24.72 -3.39
C PRO A 135 5.84 24.39 -4.79
N THR A 136 6.54 23.50 -5.47
CA THR A 136 6.17 23.10 -6.82
C THR A 136 5.86 21.62 -6.79
N HIS A 137 4.69 21.30 -7.33
CA HIS A 137 4.21 19.94 -7.51
C HIS A 137 4.12 19.16 -6.18
N SER A 138 4.57 17.91 -6.15
CA SER A 138 4.33 16.97 -5.07
C SER A 138 5.19 17.18 -3.81
N THR A 139 6.16 18.08 -3.82
CA THR A 139 7.19 18.14 -2.75
C THR A 139 6.67 18.63 -1.40
N TYR A 140 5.76 19.59 -1.37
CA TYR A 140 5.11 20.09 -0.16
C TYR A 140 3.68 20.47 -0.48
N GLU A 141 2.88 19.48 -0.75
CA GLU A 141 1.51 19.65 -1.22
C GLU A 141 0.64 18.50 -0.69
N LEU A 142 -0.67 18.70 -0.75
CA LEU A 142 -1.65 17.64 -0.65
C LEU A 142 -1.92 17.15 -2.06
N ALA A 143 -1.30 16.04 -2.46
CA ALA A 143 -1.36 15.55 -3.83
C ALA A 143 -2.13 14.23 -3.91
N TYR A 144 -3.21 14.20 -4.68
CA TYR A 144 -4.13 13.06 -4.71
C TYR A 144 -3.49 11.73 -5.13
N ALA A 145 -2.56 11.76 -6.09
CA ALA A 145 -1.89 10.54 -6.52
C ALA A 145 -1.01 9.95 -5.43
N GLU A 146 -0.26 10.79 -4.71
CA GLU A 146 0.57 10.40 -3.56
C GLU A 146 -0.28 9.87 -2.41
N GLU A 147 -1.41 10.53 -2.12
CA GLU A 147 -2.37 10.08 -1.12
C GLU A 147 -2.89 8.67 -1.42
N LEU A 148 -3.30 8.43 -2.66
CA LEU A 148 -3.87 7.15 -3.08
C LEU A 148 -2.81 6.03 -3.11
N ASN A 149 -1.57 6.32 -3.51
CA ASN A 149 -0.44 5.40 -3.34
C ASN A 149 -0.16 5.11 -1.86
N PHE A 150 -0.25 6.13 -1.01
CA PHE A 150 -0.06 5.94 0.42
C PHE A 150 -1.20 5.14 1.06
N ALA A 151 -2.44 5.26 0.57
CA ALA A 151 -3.52 4.37 0.96
C ALA A 151 -3.20 2.90 0.64
N LEU A 152 -2.61 2.60 -0.53
CA LEU A 152 -2.13 1.25 -0.86
C LEU A 152 -1.06 0.75 0.12
N THR A 153 -0.16 1.61 0.56
CA THR A 153 0.85 1.25 1.58
C THR A 153 0.20 0.88 2.92
N ASN A 154 -0.86 1.60 3.33
CA ASN A 154 -1.64 1.24 4.50
C ASN A 154 -2.31 -0.14 4.34
N TYR A 155 -2.85 -0.45 3.15
CA TYR A 155 -3.39 -1.80 2.86
C TYR A 155 -2.32 -2.89 2.91
N LEU A 156 -1.09 -2.65 2.48
CA LEU A 156 0.02 -3.61 2.61
C LEU A 156 0.29 -3.98 4.08
N ALA A 157 0.08 -3.04 5.00
CA ALA A 157 0.22 -3.24 6.44
C ALA A 157 -1.07 -3.75 7.13
N GLY A 158 -2.20 -3.86 6.43
CA GLY A 158 -3.47 -4.26 7.02
C GLY A 158 -4.20 -3.14 7.77
N ARG A 159 -3.86 -1.88 7.52
CA ARG A 159 -4.45 -0.69 8.15
C ARG A 159 -5.63 -0.17 7.31
N ALA A 160 -6.69 -0.95 7.26
CA ALA A 160 -7.83 -0.70 6.37
C ALA A 160 -8.60 0.60 6.69
N ASP A 161 -8.76 0.93 7.96
CA ASP A 161 -9.49 2.14 8.38
C ASP A 161 -8.72 3.42 8.01
N GLU A 162 -7.40 3.42 8.21
CA GLU A 162 -6.52 4.53 7.81
C GLU A 162 -6.47 4.70 6.30
N ALA A 163 -6.31 3.61 5.57
CA ALA A 163 -6.35 3.61 4.11
C ALA A 163 -7.68 4.18 3.59
N TYR A 164 -8.79 3.74 4.18
CA TYR A 164 -10.11 4.21 3.76
C TYR A 164 -10.36 5.68 4.14
N ALA A 165 -9.78 6.19 5.22
CA ALA A 165 -9.86 7.61 5.55
C ALA A 165 -9.23 8.49 4.46
N ILE A 166 -8.12 8.05 3.86
CA ILE A 166 -7.50 8.70 2.71
C ILE A 166 -8.42 8.63 1.48
N ILE A 167 -8.92 7.44 1.17
CA ILE A 167 -9.86 7.23 0.05
C ILE A 167 -11.08 8.14 0.18
N ARG A 168 -11.65 8.28 1.38
CA ARG A 168 -12.79 9.17 1.64
C ARG A 168 -12.47 10.64 1.35
N ALA A 169 -11.28 11.10 1.70
CA ALA A 169 -10.86 12.47 1.43
C ALA A 169 -10.75 12.71 -0.08
N CYS A 170 -10.14 11.78 -0.82
CA CYS A 170 -10.04 11.84 -2.28
C CYS A 170 -11.41 11.75 -2.96
N LEU A 171 -12.31 10.90 -2.45
CA LEU A 171 -13.69 10.79 -2.96
C LEU A 171 -14.44 12.13 -2.87
N ALA A 172 -14.28 12.85 -1.75
CA ALA A 172 -14.87 14.18 -1.61
C ALA A 172 -14.34 15.14 -2.70
N GLY A 173 -13.04 15.06 -3.03
CA GLY A 173 -12.44 15.82 -4.12
C GLY A 173 -13.04 15.48 -5.48
N ILE A 174 -13.23 14.20 -5.80
CA ILE A 174 -13.79 13.73 -7.07
C ILE A 174 -15.18 14.33 -7.33
N PHE A 175 -16.03 14.37 -6.33
CA PHE A 175 -17.42 14.80 -6.49
C PHE A 175 -17.66 16.29 -6.22
N ASN A 176 -16.81 16.95 -5.44
CA ASN A 176 -16.98 18.37 -5.05
C ASN A 176 -15.98 19.31 -5.77
N GLY A 177 -15.25 18.82 -6.74
CA GLY A 177 -14.33 19.62 -7.55
C GLY A 177 -15.02 20.31 -8.73
N PRO A 178 -14.30 21.21 -9.43
CA PRO A 178 -14.80 21.88 -10.62
C PRO A 178 -15.05 20.92 -11.79
N THR A 179 -14.40 19.77 -11.80
CA THR A 179 -14.59 18.69 -12.79
C THR A 179 -15.08 17.43 -12.07
N PRO A 180 -16.41 17.29 -11.86
CA PRO A 180 -16.97 16.10 -11.21
C PRO A 180 -16.60 14.82 -11.96
N GLY A 181 -16.10 13.81 -11.22
CA GLY A 181 -15.63 12.56 -11.80
C GLY A 181 -14.16 12.56 -12.25
N GLY A 182 -13.52 13.72 -12.23
CA GLY A 182 -12.07 13.85 -12.40
C GLY A 182 -11.35 14.08 -11.07
N LEU A 183 -10.03 14.04 -11.10
CA LEU A 183 -9.18 14.48 -9.99
C LEU A 183 -8.12 15.43 -10.52
N SER A 184 -7.91 16.52 -9.78
CA SER A 184 -6.77 17.40 -10.01
C SER A 184 -5.49 16.80 -9.46
N CYS A 185 -4.35 17.41 -9.78
CA CYS A 185 -3.06 17.03 -9.20
C CYS A 185 -3.05 17.25 -7.68
N HIS A 186 -3.62 18.37 -7.21
CA HIS A 186 -3.53 18.81 -5.81
C HIS A 186 -4.90 19.05 -5.17
N ALA A 187 -4.92 18.95 -3.84
CA ALA A 187 -6.06 19.28 -3.00
C ALA A 187 -5.84 20.56 -2.18
N HIS A 188 -6.93 21.20 -1.79
CA HIS A 188 -6.99 22.11 -0.66
C HIS A 188 -7.06 21.33 0.66
N THR A 189 -6.80 22.01 1.78
CA THR A 189 -6.88 21.43 3.13
C THR A 189 -8.26 20.86 3.50
N ASP A 190 -9.30 21.32 2.82
CA ASP A 190 -10.67 20.80 2.96
C ASP A 190 -11.00 19.65 1.99
N GLY A 191 -10.02 19.18 1.21
CA GLY A 191 -10.16 18.08 0.26
C GLY A 191 -10.71 18.48 -1.12
N ARG A 192 -11.06 19.76 -1.36
CA ARG A 192 -11.47 20.20 -2.70
C ARG A 192 -10.29 20.22 -3.66
N GLN A 193 -10.56 20.03 -4.94
CA GLN A 193 -9.55 20.15 -6.01
C GLN A 193 -9.01 21.58 -6.11
N ARG A 194 -7.69 21.71 -6.31
CA ARG A 194 -7.01 23.02 -6.30
C ARG A 194 -6.45 23.45 -7.65
N ALA A 195 -5.85 22.56 -8.40
CA ALA A 195 -5.16 22.90 -9.64
C ALA A 195 -5.07 21.69 -10.56
N ASN A 196 -4.91 21.93 -11.87
CA ASN A 196 -4.80 20.90 -12.90
C ASN A 196 -5.95 19.89 -12.82
N ASP A 197 -7.15 20.36 -13.10
CA ASP A 197 -8.43 19.68 -12.86
C ASP A 197 -8.61 18.37 -13.65
N GLU A 198 -7.77 18.11 -14.65
CA GLU A 198 -7.82 16.94 -15.52
C GLU A 198 -6.49 16.19 -15.48
N PHE A 199 -6.12 15.69 -14.29
CA PHE A 199 -4.86 14.99 -14.09
C PHE A 199 -5.08 13.48 -14.06
N ALA A 200 -4.76 12.80 -15.17
CA ALA A 200 -5.04 11.39 -15.38
C ALA A 200 -4.36 10.46 -14.35
N ASP A 201 -3.23 10.87 -13.80
CA ASP A 201 -2.49 10.11 -12.80
C ASP A 201 -3.34 9.90 -11.54
N ALA A 202 -3.88 10.98 -10.98
CA ALA A 202 -4.69 10.92 -9.78
C ALA A 202 -5.93 10.01 -9.94
N ILE A 203 -6.64 10.11 -11.08
CA ILE A 203 -7.82 9.26 -11.29
C ILE A 203 -7.45 7.81 -11.57
N SER A 204 -6.30 7.56 -12.20
CA SER A 204 -5.78 6.20 -12.39
C SER A 204 -5.43 5.55 -11.05
N MET A 205 -4.80 6.31 -10.15
CA MET A 205 -4.49 5.85 -8.81
C MET A 205 -5.75 5.63 -7.95
N TRP A 206 -6.80 6.43 -8.17
CA TRP A 206 -8.10 6.17 -7.56
C TRP A 206 -8.62 4.78 -7.90
N GLY A 207 -8.66 4.44 -9.19
CA GLY A 207 -9.07 3.11 -9.66
C GLY A 207 -8.23 2.00 -9.03
N ARG A 208 -6.93 2.20 -8.95
CA ARG A 208 -5.99 1.26 -8.33
C ARG A 208 -6.22 1.12 -6.83
N ALA A 209 -6.37 2.21 -6.09
CA ALA A 209 -6.61 2.18 -4.64
C ALA A 209 -7.92 1.45 -4.27
N ILE A 210 -8.96 1.58 -5.11
CA ILE A 210 -10.21 0.84 -4.91
C ILE A 210 -10.04 -0.63 -5.27
N VAL A 211 -9.54 -0.95 -6.46
CA VAL A 211 -9.51 -2.34 -6.95
C VAL A 211 -8.43 -3.16 -6.25
N GLU A 212 -7.19 -2.68 -6.22
CA GLU A 212 -6.06 -3.41 -5.63
C GLU A 212 -5.99 -3.23 -4.11
N GLY A 213 -6.40 -2.08 -3.58
CA GLY A 213 -6.38 -1.78 -2.15
C GLY A 213 -7.63 -2.28 -1.43
N LEU A 214 -8.75 -1.57 -1.56
CA LEU A 214 -9.98 -1.82 -0.81
C LEU A 214 -10.57 -3.20 -1.12
N PHE A 215 -10.72 -3.53 -2.42
CA PHE A 215 -11.22 -4.83 -2.86
C PHE A 215 -10.13 -5.89 -2.97
N GLY A 216 -8.87 -5.52 -2.96
CA GLY A 216 -7.73 -6.43 -2.90
C GLY A 216 -7.55 -7.33 -4.12
N ILE A 217 -7.99 -6.92 -5.30
CA ILE A 217 -7.96 -7.76 -6.51
C ILE A 217 -6.71 -7.45 -7.34
N VAL A 218 -5.80 -8.42 -7.45
CA VAL A 218 -4.59 -8.33 -8.29
C VAL A 218 -4.56 -9.52 -9.25
N PRO A 219 -4.93 -9.33 -10.53
CA PRO A 219 -4.94 -10.42 -11.51
C PRO A 219 -3.52 -10.77 -11.97
N LYS A 220 -3.19 -12.06 -11.92
CA LYS A 220 -2.00 -12.68 -12.51
C LYS A 220 -2.45 -13.54 -13.69
N ARG A 221 -2.95 -12.90 -14.73
CA ARG A 221 -3.61 -13.55 -15.86
C ARG A 221 -2.78 -14.62 -16.57
N PRO A 222 -1.47 -14.44 -16.84
CA PRO A 222 -0.67 -15.49 -17.49
C PRO A 222 -0.70 -16.82 -16.74
N ASP A 223 -0.89 -16.77 -15.41
CA ASP A 223 -0.89 -17.96 -14.53
C ASP A 223 -2.30 -18.49 -14.25
N GLY A 224 -3.35 -17.78 -14.70
CA GLY A 224 -4.73 -18.06 -14.33
C GLY A 224 -4.95 -17.94 -12.82
N ILE A 225 -4.33 -16.93 -12.19
CA ILE A 225 -4.39 -16.66 -10.75
C ILE A 225 -5.00 -15.28 -10.53
N ILE A 226 -5.80 -15.16 -9.48
CA ILE A 226 -6.18 -13.90 -8.87
C ILE A 226 -5.64 -13.90 -7.44
N GLU A 227 -4.78 -12.95 -7.13
CA GLU A 227 -4.44 -12.64 -5.74
C GLU A 227 -5.56 -11.79 -5.16
N LEU A 228 -6.11 -12.20 -4.01
CA LEU A 228 -7.25 -11.56 -3.37
C LEU A 228 -6.89 -11.20 -1.93
N SER A 229 -6.96 -9.91 -1.59
CA SER A 229 -6.67 -9.41 -0.25
C SER A 229 -7.67 -8.33 0.16
N PRO A 230 -8.96 -8.65 0.34
CA PRO A 230 -9.98 -7.66 0.66
C PRO A 230 -9.75 -7.05 2.03
N GLN A 231 -9.84 -5.73 2.13
CA GLN A 231 -9.56 -4.98 3.35
C GLN A 231 -10.55 -3.83 3.50
N PHE A 232 -11.71 -4.16 4.03
CA PHE A 232 -12.78 -3.18 4.25
C PHE A 232 -12.69 -2.54 5.64
N PRO A 233 -13.19 -1.29 5.79
CA PRO A 233 -13.25 -0.60 7.07
C PRO A 233 -13.89 -1.46 8.17
N SER A 234 -13.45 -1.24 9.40
CA SER A 234 -13.87 -2.03 10.57
C SER A 234 -15.39 -2.04 10.80
N ASN A 235 -16.09 -0.99 10.35
CA ASN A 235 -17.54 -0.84 10.46
C ASN A 235 -18.34 -1.41 9.26
N TRP A 236 -17.67 -1.99 8.25
CA TRP A 236 -18.37 -2.67 7.15
C TRP A 236 -18.52 -4.15 7.45
N ASN A 237 -19.72 -4.68 7.22
CA ASN A 237 -20.01 -6.10 7.38
C ASN A 237 -20.23 -6.82 6.06
N GLU A 238 -20.40 -6.08 4.98
CA GLU A 238 -20.60 -6.60 3.65
C GLU A 238 -20.01 -5.66 2.60
N ALA A 239 -19.54 -6.23 1.51
CA ALA A 239 -19.11 -5.51 0.32
C ALA A 239 -19.18 -6.43 -0.90
N SER A 240 -19.33 -5.86 -2.08
CA SER A 240 -19.28 -6.62 -3.32
C SER A 240 -18.73 -5.82 -4.46
N ILE A 241 -18.12 -6.50 -5.43
CA ILE A 241 -17.64 -5.92 -6.67
C ILE A 241 -17.97 -6.85 -7.83
N ALA A 242 -18.39 -6.27 -8.94
CA ALA A 242 -18.62 -7.00 -10.17
C ALA A 242 -17.83 -6.39 -11.31
N SER A 243 -17.07 -7.24 -12.02
CA SER A 243 -16.38 -6.90 -13.25
C SER A 243 -16.64 -7.99 -14.31
N PRO A 244 -16.38 -7.75 -15.60
CA PRO A 244 -16.53 -8.77 -16.63
C PRO A 244 -15.69 -10.03 -16.42
N HIS A 245 -14.67 -9.96 -15.58
CA HIS A 245 -13.69 -11.02 -15.42
C HIS A 245 -13.70 -11.70 -14.05
N PHE A 246 -14.10 -10.96 -13.02
CA PHE A 246 -14.14 -11.46 -11.65
C PHE A 246 -15.16 -10.68 -10.83
N THR A 247 -15.97 -11.40 -10.11
CA THR A 247 -17.00 -10.87 -9.22
C THR A 247 -16.86 -11.54 -7.87
N TYR A 248 -17.00 -10.80 -6.78
CA TYR A 248 -17.14 -11.42 -5.48
C TYR A 248 -18.03 -10.61 -4.55
N ALA A 249 -18.62 -11.30 -3.59
CA ALA A 249 -19.30 -10.76 -2.43
C ALA A 249 -18.54 -11.19 -1.16
N TRP A 250 -18.36 -10.27 -0.24
CA TRP A 250 -17.68 -10.46 1.03
C TRP A 250 -18.64 -10.13 2.16
N HIS A 251 -18.70 -11.01 3.15
CA HIS A 251 -19.49 -10.83 4.35
C HIS A 251 -18.63 -11.11 5.58
N ARG A 252 -18.76 -10.28 6.61
CA ARG A 252 -18.11 -10.46 7.89
C ARG A 252 -19.13 -10.35 9.02
N ASN A 253 -19.05 -11.26 9.96
CA ASN A 253 -19.65 -11.11 11.27
C ASN A 253 -18.61 -11.48 12.35
N ASN A 254 -18.98 -11.44 13.61
CA ASN A 254 -18.04 -11.68 14.72
C ASN A 254 -17.43 -13.09 14.62
N GLY A 255 -16.15 -13.18 14.30
CA GLY A 255 -15.41 -14.44 14.20
C GLY A 255 -15.61 -15.24 12.91
N HIS A 256 -16.25 -14.66 11.88
CA HIS A 256 -16.46 -15.33 10.61
C HIS A 256 -16.33 -14.37 9.42
N VAL A 257 -15.68 -14.84 8.36
CA VAL A 257 -15.62 -14.18 7.04
C VAL A 257 -16.04 -15.18 5.98
N ARG A 258 -16.91 -14.74 5.08
CA ARG A 258 -17.37 -15.49 3.89
C ARG A 258 -17.11 -14.69 2.63
N ILE A 259 -16.52 -15.33 1.61
CA ILE A 259 -16.25 -14.75 0.30
C ILE A 259 -16.84 -15.69 -0.76
N GLU A 260 -17.83 -15.20 -1.50
CA GLU A 260 -18.41 -15.89 -2.65
C GLU A 260 -17.90 -15.24 -3.93
N TRP A 261 -17.35 -16.01 -4.85
CA TRP A 261 -16.74 -15.46 -6.05
C TRP A 261 -17.09 -16.23 -7.33
N THR A 262 -17.04 -15.50 -8.46
CA THR A 262 -17.12 -16.06 -9.80
C THR A 262 -16.08 -15.44 -10.72
N ALA A 263 -15.57 -16.21 -11.68
CA ALA A 263 -14.61 -15.76 -12.68
C ALA A 263 -15.04 -16.16 -14.10
N SER A 264 -14.64 -15.38 -15.09
CA SER A 264 -14.94 -15.67 -16.51
C SER A 264 -14.15 -16.86 -17.07
N ALA A 265 -13.11 -17.31 -16.39
CA ALA A 265 -12.27 -18.46 -16.76
C ALA A 265 -11.85 -19.23 -15.51
N ASP A 266 -11.39 -20.47 -15.71
CA ASP A 266 -10.88 -21.29 -14.61
C ASP A 266 -9.68 -20.60 -13.93
N THR A 267 -9.82 -20.32 -12.63
CA THR A 267 -8.95 -19.44 -11.85
C THR A 267 -8.62 -20.07 -10.52
N VAL A 268 -7.38 -19.90 -10.06
CA VAL A 268 -6.98 -20.12 -8.68
C VAL A 268 -7.08 -18.78 -7.94
N VAL A 269 -7.85 -18.72 -6.87
CA VAL A 269 -7.85 -17.58 -5.98
C VAL A 269 -6.83 -17.82 -4.87
N LYS A 270 -5.80 -16.96 -4.81
CA LYS A 270 -4.84 -16.92 -3.71
C LYS A 270 -5.28 -15.83 -2.74
N LEU A 271 -5.87 -16.24 -1.63
CA LEU A 271 -6.33 -15.33 -0.59
C LEU A 271 -5.21 -15.00 0.38
N ARG A 272 -5.08 -13.71 0.71
CA ARG A 272 -4.31 -13.19 1.84
C ARG A 272 -5.18 -12.24 2.64
N LEU A 273 -5.81 -12.74 3.70
CA LEU A 273 -6.86 -12.03 4.44
C LEU A 273 -6.35 -11.58 5.81
N PRO A 274 -6.37 -10.27 6.14
CA PRO A 274 -6.10 -9.80 7.48
C PRO A 274 -7.34 -9.95 8.36
N VAL A 275 -7.16 -10.54 9.53
CA VAL A 275 -8.20 -10.70 10.55
C VAL A 275 -7.66 -10.36 11.93
N HIS A 276 -8.48 -9.78 12.79
CA HIS A 276 -8.16 -9.59 14.20
C HIS A 276 -8.52 -10.85 14.99
N ALA A 277 -7.69 -11.89 14.80
CA ALA A 277 -7.91 -13.22 15.38
C ALA A 277 -6.91 -13.52 16.49
N ALA A 278 -7.39 -14.13 17.57
CA ALA A 278 -6.57 -14.80 18.55
C ALA A 278 -6.16 -16.19 18.05
N GLU A 279 -7.09 -16.89 17.38
CA GLU A 279 -6.90 -18.23 16.83
C GLU A 279 -7.74 -18.39 15.55
N ILE A 280 -7.20 -19.08 14.56
CA ILE A 280 -7.94 -19.53 13.38
C ILE A 280 -8.49 -20.92 13.66
N LEU A 281 -9.82 -21.05 13.62
CA LEU A 281 -10.52 -22.29 13.94
C LEU A 281 -10.65 -23.19 12.72
N LYS A 282 -11.05 -22.62 11.59
CA LYS A 282 -11.34 -23.38 10.37
C LYS A 282 -11.28 -22.50 9.12
N ALA A 283 -10.76 -23.04 8.03
CA ALA A 283 -10.87 -22.49 6.70
C ALA A 283 -11.42 -23.56 5.75
N THR A 284 -12.41 -23.23 4.94
CA THR A 284 -12.98 -24.15 3.95
C THR A 284 -13.12 -23.47 2.58
N VAL A 285 -13.14 -24.29 1.54
CA VAL A 285 -13.54 -23.91 0.18
C VAL A 285 -14.66 -24.84 -0.25
N ASP A 286 -15.83 -24.29 -0.60
CA ASP A 286 -17.05 -25.04 -0.96
C ASP A 286 -17.48 -26.06 0.12
N GLY A 287 -17.18 -25.76 1.39
CA GLY A 287 -17.49 -26.61 2.54
C GLY A 287 -16.38 -27.61 2.91
N ASP A 288 -15.44 -27.89 2.04
CA ASP A 288 -14.32 -28.79 2.28
C ASP A 288 -13.17 -28.06 3.00
N ASP A 289 -12.55 -28.72 3.96
CA ASP A 289 -11.40 -28.16 4.69
C ASP A 289 -10.22 -27.91 3.75
N ILE A 290 -9.64 -26.72 3.83
CA ILE A 290 -8.51 -26.29 3.01
C ILE A 290 -7.25 -26.03 3.85
N ALA A 291 -6.11 -26.45 3.33
CA ALA A 291 -4.83 -26.10 3.94
C ALA A 291 -4.61 -24.57 3.88
N HIS A 292 -4.20 -23.99 4.99
CA HIS A 292 -3.91 -22.57 5.10
C HIS A 292 -2.66 -22.33 5.94
N ASN A 293 -2.03 -21.20 5.68
CA ASN A 293 -0.91 -20.69 6.48
C ASN A 293 -1.35 -19.45 7.26
N VAL A 294 -0.67 -19.21 8.36
CA VAL A 294 -0.92 -18.06 9.22
C VAL A 294 0.37 -17.27 9.40
N GLU A 295 0.34 -15.99 9.04
CA GLU A 295 1.42 -15.04 9.29
C GLU A 295 0.99 -14.05 10.36
N LYS A 296 1.84 -13.81 11.35
CA LYS A 296 1.60 -12.80 12.38
C LYS A 296 1.97 -11.42 11.85
N GLY A 297 1.01 -10.50 11.86
CA GLY A 297 1.22 -9.08 11.64
C GLY A 297 1.16 -8.29 12.95
N LEU A 298 1.42 -6.99 12.87
CA LEU A 298 1.28 -6.09 14.02
C LEU A 298 -0.21 -5.81 14.28
N GLY A 299 -0.71 -6.37 15.39
CA GLY A 299 -2.12 -6.23 15.78
C GLY A 299 -3.13 -7.07 15.00
N LEU A 300 -2.71 -7.82 13.99
CA LEU A 300 -3.56 -8.65 13.14
C LEU A 300 -2.88 -9.98 12.79
N THR A 301 -3.64 -10.85 12.18
CA THR A 301 -3.21 -12.16 11.68
C THR A 301 -3.57 -12.24 10.20
N TRP A 302 -2.59 -12.58 9.35
CA TRP A 302 -2.84 -12.86 7.93
C TRP A 302 -3.13 -14.33 7.74
N VAL A 303 -4.24 -14.66 7.08
CA VAL A 303 -4.58 -16.03 6.68
C VAL A 303 -4.34 -16.15 5.19
N LEU A 304 -3.51 -17.12 4.80
CA LEU A 304 -3.13 -17.41 3.43
C LEU A 304 -3.69 -18.76 3.02
N LEU A 305 -4.44 -18.79 1.93
CA LEU A 305 -4.89 -20.05 1.33
C LEU A 305 -4.98 -19.93 -0.21
N SER A 306 -5.05 -21.08 -0.88
CA SER A 306 -5.25 -21.14 -2.33
C SER A 306 -6.40 -22.09 -2.64
N THR A 307 -7.35 -21.64 -3.44
CA THR A 307 -8.50 -22.47 -3.87
C THR A 307 -8.06 -23.49 -4.93
N PRO A 308 -8.81 -24.56 -5.15
CA PRO A 308 -8.76 -25.31 -6.40
C PRO A 308 -8.99 -24.39 -7.61
N ARG A 309 -8.54 -24.82 -8.79
CA ARG A 309 -8.77 -24.11 -10.04
C ARG A 309 -10.21 -24.32 -10.51
N THR A 310 -11.02 -23.27 -10.46
CA THR A 310 -12.46 -23.32 -10.79
C THR A 310 -12.94 -21.96 -11.27
N ARG A 311 -14.18 -21.88 -11.73
CA ARG A 311 -14.81 -20.61 -12.15
C ARG A 311 -15.62 -19.94 -11.04
N GLN A 312 -15.87 -20.64 -9.96
CA GLN A 312 -16.62 -20.12 -8.82
C GLN A 312 -16.23 -20.84 -7.56
N GLY A 313 -16.50 -20.28 -6.42
CA GLY A 313 -16.28 -20.93 -5.14
C GLY A 313 -16.73 -20.06 -3.97
N VAL A 314 -16.76 -20.68 -2.83
CA VAL A 314 -17.09 -20.06 -1.55
C VAL A 314 -15.96 -20.35 -0.57
N ILE A 315 -15.36 -19.30 -0.05
CA ILE A 315 -14.37 -19.39 1.02
C ILE A 315 -15.06 -19.01 2.32
N ASP A 316 -14.99 -19.90 3.32
CA ASP A 316 -15.43 -19.61 4.68
C ASP A 316 -14.25 -19.70 5.66
N LEU A 317 -14.09 -18.66 6.48
CA LEU A 317 -13.06 -18.59 7.52
C LEU A 317 -13.75 -18.36 8.86
N SER A 318 -13.49 -19.24 9.84
CA SER A 318 -13.94 -19.08 11.22
C SER A 318 -12.74 -18.89 12.15
N TYR A 319 -12.84 -17.95 13.07
CA TYR A 319 -11.76 -17.62 14.01
C TYR A 319 -12.29 -17.11 15.35
N VAL A 320 -11.48 -17.21 16.39
CA VAL A 320 -11.73 -16.56 17.66
C VAL A 320 -11.28 -15.09 17.53
N PRO A 321 -12.19 -14.11 17.66
CA PRO A 321 -11.81 -12.71 17.61
C PRO A 321 -10.79 -12.39 18.72
N ARG A 322 -9.80 -11.56 18.40
CA ARG A 322 -8.94 -10.96 19.40
C ARG A 322 -9.71 -9.84 20.07
N GLU A 323 -9.77 -9.84 21.39
CA GLU A 323 -10.26 -8.68 22.13
C GLU A 323 -9.37 -7.47 21.81
N ALA A 324 -10.00 -6.33 21.55
CA ALA A 324 -9.24 -5.09 21.36
C ALA A 324 -8.39 -4.87 22.62
N ALA A 325 -7.09 -4.72 22.44
CA ALA A 325 -6.24 -4.35 23.57
C ALA A 325 -6.76 -3.01 24.11
N VAL A 326 -7.17 -3.01 25.35
CA VAL A 326 -7.46 -1.75 26.04
C VAL A 326 -6.18 -0.93 25.99
N PRO A 327 -6.20 0.34 25.54
CA PRO A 327 -5.01 1.15 25.49
C PRO A 327 -4.42 1.25 26.90
N GLY A 328 -3.43 0.43 27.17
CA GLY A 328 -2.60 0.53 28.36
C GLY A 328 -1.43 1.43 28.05
N THR A 329 -1.00 2.21 29.02
CA THR A 329 0.25 2.96 28.91
C THR A 329 1.40 1.95 28.78
N VAL A 330 1.95 1.81 27.58
CA VAL A 330 3.19 1.05 27.38
C VAL A 330 4.34 1.98 27.77
N THR A 331 4.94 1.76 28.93
CA THR A 331 6.18 2.45 29.27
C THR A 331 7.31 1.71 28.56
N VAL A 332 7.80 2.29 27.49
CA VAL A 332 9.01 1.81 26.82
C VAL A 332 10.20 2.48 27.52
N THR A 333 10.97 1.72 28.28
CA THR A 333 12.27 2.17 28.77
C THR A 333 13.26 2.18 27.62
N GLN A 334 13.81 3.35 27.34
CA GLN A 334 14.86 3.54 26.34
C GLN A 334 16.09 2.77 26.82
N GLY A 335 16.46 1.69 26.15
CA GLY A 335 17.73 1.01 26.38
C GLY A 335 17.76 -0.50 26.55
N GLU A 336 16.71 -1.23 26.11
CA GLU A 336 16.81 -2.70 25.97
C GLU A 336 16.47 -3.17 24.57
#